data_a3912d689c215a62fcbce175878d9154
#
_entry.id   a3912d689c215a62fcbce175878d9154
#
_cell.length_a   1.000
_cell.length_b   1.000
_cell.length_c   1.000
_cell.angle_alpha   90.00
_cell.angle_beta   90.00
_cell.angle_gamma   90.00
#
_symmetry.space_group_name_H-M   'P 1'
#
loop_
_entity.id
_entity.type
_entity.pdbx_description
1 polymer ?
#
loop_
_entity_poly.entity_id
_entity_poly.type
_entity_poly.pdbx_seq_one_letter_code
_entity_poly.pdbx_strand_id
1 'polypeptide(L)'
;MTQTSSNAASNTAQKESGAFQASALNASLTVKDIHASAAWYCDVLGFSETKRHEREGVLRAVSLKAGSVEILIGQDDGAKGADRVKGQGFSLQVTTAQNIDEIAARIKAQGGVLESEPMDYPWGVRAFRLQDPDGFRFTISTERKP
;
A
#
# COMPACT_ATOMS: atom_id res chain seq x y z
N MET A 1 33.50 10.39 0.82
CA MET A 1 33.32 10.54 0.38
C MET A 1 33.09 10.33 -0.22
N THR A 2 32.91 10.15 -0.25
CA THR A 2 32.60 10.27 -0.83
C THR A 2 32.08 10.16 -1.49
N GLN A 3 31.72 10.08 -1.75
CA GLN A 3 31.22 10.32 -2.44
C GLN A 3 31.23 10.62 -3.21
N THR A 4 31.45 10.64 -3.40
CA THR A 4 31.33 11.28 -4.24
C THR A 4 31.43 11.20 -5.25
N SER A 5 31.78 10.70 -5.44
CA SER A 5 31.99 10.82 -6.60
C SER A 5 31.31 10.38 -7.49
N SER A 6 31.14 9.56 -7.76
CA SER A 6 30.36 9.19 -8.63
C SER A 6 29.62 10.11 -9.13
N ASN A 7 30.02 10.73 -9.41
CA ASN A 7 29.42 11.64 -9.33
C ASN A 7 29.01 12.55 -10.36
N ALA A 8 29.41 12.61 -11.70
CA ALA A 8 28.88 13.58 -12.63
C ALA A 8 27.41 13.33 -12.95
N ALA A 9 27.08 12.10 -13.27
CA ALA A 9 25.68 11.79 -13.49
C ALA A 9 24.84 11.94 -12.22
N SER A 10 25.41 11.54 -11.10
CA SER A 10 24.72 11.70 -9.83
C SER A 10 24.48 13.15 -9.49
N ASN A 11 25.45 14.00 -9.76
CA ASN A 11 25.31 15.41 -9.48
C ASN A 11 24.24 16.06 -10.35
N THR A 12 24.18 15.66 -11.61
CA THR A 12 23.14 16.19 -12.50
C THR A 12 21.75 15.77 -12.01
N ALA A 13 21.60 14.52 -11.64
CA ALA A 13 20.32 14.02 -11.12
C ALA A 13 19.95 14.74 -9.83
N GLN A 14 20.91 14.98 -8.96
CA GLN A 14 20.64 15.69 -7.72
C GLN A 14 20.19 17.11 -7.95
N LYS A 15 20.81 17.80 -8.91
CA LYS A 15 20.40 19.15 -9.23
C LYS A 15 19.00 19.17 -9.81
N GLU A 16 18.67 18.21 -10.67
CA GLU A 16 17.35 18.14 -11.28
C GLU A 16 16.27 17.84 -10.26
N SER A 17 16.58 16.98 -9.29
CA SER A 17 15.62 16.58 -8.27
C SER A 17 15.59 17.51 -7.09
N GLY A 18 16.49 18.54 -7.03
CA GLY A 18 16.58 19.46 -5.91
C GLY A 18 17.35 18.89 -4.75
N ALA A 19 17.12 19.46 -3.57
CA ALA A 19 17.87 19.10 -2.37
C ALA A 19 17.36 17.84 -1.68
N PHE A 20 16.11 17.47 -1.90
CA PHE A 20 15.49 16.34 -1.23
C PHE A 20 15.74 15.05 -2.00
N GLN A 21 16.24 14.03 -1.29
CA GLN A 21 16.42 12.69 -1.85
C GLN A 21 15.81 11.68 -0.91
N ALA A 22 14.89 10.89 -1.42
CA ALA A 22 14.20 9.88 -0.63
C ALA A 22 14.55 8.49 -1.15
N SER A 23 14.56 7.51 -0.28
CA SER A 23 14.86 6.12 -0.65
C SER A 23 13.64 5.21 -0.59
N ALA A 24 12.58 5.64 0.06
CA ALA A 24 11.36 4.82 0.14
C ALA A 24 10.17 5.69 0.51
N LEU A 25 9.01 5.19 0.19
CA LEU A 25 7.75 5.77 0.64
C LEU A 25 6.88 4.62 1.13
N ASN A 26 6.52 4.65 2.41
CA ASN A 26 5.68 3.63 3.01
C ASN A 26 4.39 4.26 3.50
N ALA A 27 3.28 3.53 3.36
CA ALA A 27 1.99 4.01 3.84
C ALA A 27 1.80 3.62 5.29
N SER A 28 1.21 4.53 6.06
CA SER A 28 0.78 4.27 7.43
C SER A 28 -0.70 4.60 7.50
N LEU A 29 -1.53 3.61 7.79
CA LEU A 29 -2.97 3.72 7.74
C LEU A 29 -3.56 3.54 9.12
N THR A 30 -4.41 4.47 9.54
CA THR A 30 -5.12 4.37 10.81
C THR A 30 -6.43 3.63 10.57
N VAL A 31 -6.64 2.51 11.28
CA VAL A 31 -7.76 1.62 11.04
C VAL A 31 -8.66 1.52 12.27
N LYS A 32 -9.94 1.31 12.04
CA LYS A 32 -10.94 1.25 13.10
C LYS A 32 -10.77 0.03 13.99
N ASP A 33 -10.45 -1.11 13.40
CA ASP A 33 -10.31 -2.38 14.12
C ASP A 33 -9.08 -3.09 13.56
N ILE A 34 -7.98 -3.02 14.32
CA ILE A 34 -6.69 -3.51 13.82
C ILE A 34 -6.69 -5.03 13.61
N HIS A 35 -7.44 -5.79 14.42
CA HIS A 35 -7.50 -7.23 14.25
C HIS A 35 -8.23 -7.61 12.96
N ALA A 36 -9.37 -6.97 12.70
CA ALA A 36 -10.12 -7.19 11.48
C ALA A 36 -9.36 -6.74 10.26
N SER A 37 -8.69 -5.58 10.35
CA SER A 37 -7.91 -5.06 9.22
C SER A 37 -6.71 -5.94 8.93
N ALA A 38 -5.98 -6.38 9.95
CA ALA A 38 -4.84 -7.27 9.74
C ALA A 38 -5.27 -8.56 9.06
N ALA A 39 -6.40 -9.13 9.49
CA ALA A 39 -6.93 -10.35 8.87
C ALA A 39 -7.30 -10.09 7.41
N TRP A 40 -7.92 -8.95 7.11
CA TRP A 40 -8.29 -8.61 5.74
C TRP A 40 -7.05 -8.49 4.84
N TYR A 41 -6.04 -7.77 5.31
CA TYR A 41 -4.82 -7.58 4.50
C TYR A 41 -4.11 -8.91 4.26
N CYS A 42 -4.09 -9.79 5.24
CA CYS A 42 -3.42 -11.09 5.08
C CYS A 42 -4.27 -12.08 4.28
N ASP A 43 -5.54 -12.23 4.63
CA ASP A 43 -6.36 -13.30 4.07
C ASP A 43 -6.95 -12.91 2.72
N VAL A 44 -7.36 -11.66 2.55
CA VAL A 44 -8.00 -11.21 1.31
C VAL A 44 -6.98 -10.66 0.35
N LEU A 45 -6.14 -9.71 0.79
CA LEU A 45 -5.22 -9.03 -0.11
C LEU A 45 -3.90 -9.78 -0.29
N GLY A 46 -3.54 -10.64 0.65
CA GLY A 46 -2.37 -11.50 0.49
C GLY A 46 -1.08 -10.94 1.06
N PHE A 47 -1.17 -9.96 1.95
CA PHE A 47 0.02 -9.48 2.67
C PHE A 47 0.44 -10.48 3.73
N SER A 48 1.68 -10.34 4.17
CA SER A 48 2.20 -11.11 5.29
C SER A 48 2.49 -10.18 6.46
N GLU A 49 2.14 -10.61 7.66
CA GLU A 49 2.45 -9.86 8.87
C GLU A 49 3.92 -10.04 9.19
N THR A 50 4.65 -8.94 9.38
CA THR A 50 6.08 -9.01 9.69
C THR A 50 6.37 -8.65 11.15
N LYS A 51 5.56 -7.79 11.77
CA LYS A 51 5.80 -7.40 13.15
C LYS A 51 4.52 -6.87 13.76
N ARG A 52 4.29 -7.25 15.02
CA ARG A 52 3.23 -6.70 15.85
C ARG A 52 3.83 -5.74 16.85
N HIS A 53 3.18 -4.61 17.03
CA HIS A 53 3.62 -3.59 17.98
C HIS A 53 2.56 -3.48 19.07
N GLU A 54 2.93 -3.98 20.26
CA GLU A 54 2.02 -3.97 21.40
C GLU A 54 2.52 -3.00 22.46
N ARG A 55 1.59 -2.41 23.18
CA ARG A 55 1.90 -1.59 24.35
C ARG A 55 0.97 -2.03 25.46
N GLU A 56 1.54 -2.43 26.58
CA GLU A 56 0.76 -2.85 27.75
C GLU A 56 -0.24 -3.95 27.38
N GLY A 57 0.21 -4.90 26.58
CA GLY A 57 -0.59 -6.05 26.16
C GLY A 57 -1.65 -5.76 25.12
N VAL A 58 -1.70 -4.54 24.59
CA VAL A 58 -2.69 -4.15 23.60
C VAL A 58 -2.02 -3.93 22.25
N LEU A 59 -2.55 -4.56 21.22
CA LEU A 59 -2.02 -4.43 19.86
C LEU A 59 -2.32 -3.03 19.33
N ARG A 60 -1.27 -2.28 19.00
CA ARG A 60 -1.39 -0.90 18.53
C ARG A 60 -1.10 -0.73 17.06
N ALA A 61 -0.23 -1.56 16.51
CA ALA A 61 0.15 -1.45 15.11
C ALA A 61 0.61 -2.80 14.59
N VAL A 62 0.51 -2.99 13.29
CA VAL A 62 0.97 -4.19 12.60
C VAL A 62 1.69 -3.77 11.33
N SER A 63 2.90 -4.29 11.14
CA SER A 63 3.65 -4.10 9.91
C SER A 63 3.30 -5.24 8.96
N LEU A 64 2.99 -4.88 7.71
CA LEU A 64 2.56 -5.82 6.69
C LEU A 64 3.43 -5.67 5.45
N LYS A 65 3.67 -6.77 4.77
CA LYS A 65 4.55 -6.78 3.60
C LYS A 65 3.97 -7.64 2.48
N ALA A 66 4.12 -7.18 1.26
CA ALA A 66 3.78 -7.93 0.05
C ALA A 66 4.91 -7.68 -0.94
N GLY A 67 5.77 -8.68 -1.17
CA GLY A 67 6.97 -8.48 -1.97
C GLY A 67 7.84 -7.38 -1.40
N SER A 68 8.07 -6.34 -2.18
CA SER A 68 8.87 -5.18 -1.73
C SER A 68 8.02 -4.07 -1.13
N VAL A 69 6.71 -4.25 -1.06
CA VAL A 69 5.80 -3.22 -0.57
C VAL A 69 5.56 -3.44 0.92
N GLU A 70 5.66 -2.37 1.70
CA GLU A 70 5.40 -2.43 3.13
C GLU A 70 4.39 -1.35 3.50
N ILE A 71 3.48 -1.70 4.41
CA ILE A 71 2.56 -0.75 5.01
C ILE A 71 2.51 -1.00 6.50
N LEU A 72 2.11 0.03 7.22
CA LEU A 72 1.86 -0.07 8.66
C LEU A 72 0.39 0.25 8.90
N ILE A 73 -0.31 -0.60 9.63
CA ILE A 73 -1.67 -0.26 10.07
C ILE A 73 -1.61 0.00 11.56
N GLY A 74 -2.30 1.06 11.99
CA GLY A 74 -2.33 1.46 13.40
C GLY A 74 -3.75 1.57 13.89
N GLN A 75 -3.96 1.21 15.15
CA GLN A 75 -5.29 1.25 15.75
C GLN A 75 -5.72 2.70 15.96
N ASP A 76 -6.90 3.05 15.46
CA ASP A 76 -7.50 4.34 15.72
C ASP A 76 -7.85 4.42 17.22
N ASP A 77 -7.43 5.50 17.88
CA ASP A 77 -7.71 5.68 19.31
C ASP A 77 -9.08 6.28 19.56
N GLY A 78 -9.84 6.62 18.50
CA GLY A 78 -11.17 7.17 18.62
C GLY A 78 -11.23 8.65 18.96
N ALA A 79 -10.09 9.32 19.13
CA ALA A 79 -10.05 10.71 19.56
C ALA A 79 -10.75 11.65 18.58
N LYS A 80 -10.76 11.30 17.29
CA LYS A 80 -11.39 12.11 16.25
C LYS A 80 -12.75 11.54 15.81
N GLY A 81 -13.31 10.63 16.58
CA GLY A 81 -14.57 9.98 16.24
C GLY A 81 -14.37 8.60 15.66
N ALA A 82 -15.05 7.59 16.24
CA ALA A 82 -14.86 6.19 15.84
C ALA A 82 -15.34 5.92 14.42
N ASP A 83 -16.32 6.69 13.94
CA ASP A 83 -16.92 6.47 12.62
C ASP A 83 -16.52 7.52 11.60
N ARG A 84 -15.42 8.22 11.85
CA ARG A 84 -14.96 9.23 10.90
C ARG A 84 -14.60 8.59 9.56
N VAL A 85 -14.84 9.34 8.49
CA VAL A 85 -14.54 8.90 7.14
C VAL A 85 -13.03 8.96 6.91
N LYS A 86 -12.50 7.92 6.29
CA LYS A 86 -11.07 7.80 6.00
C LYS A 86 -10.86 7.53 4.53
N GLY A 87 -9.63 7.78 4.07
CA GLY A 87 -9.23 7.40 2.72
C GLY A 87 -9.68 8.33 1.62
N GLN A 88 -10.24 9.47 1.97
CA GLN A 88 -10.68 10.42 0.96
C GLN A 88 -9.50 11.21 0.40
N GLY A 89 -9.56 11.47 -0.91
CA GLY A 89 -8.61 12.37 -1.54
C GLY A 89 -7.31 11.74 -1.98
N PHE A 90 -7.15 10.43 -1.81
CA PHE A 90 -5.95 9.75 -2.29
C PHE A 90 -6.22 8.27 -2.51
N SER A 91 -5.30 7.62 -3.22
CA SER A 91 -5.32 6.18 -3.38
C SER A 91 -3.89 5.67 -3.34
N LEU A 92 -3.74 4.40 -2.97
CA LEU A 92 -2.44 3.75 -2.95
C LEU A 92 -2.33 2.90 -4.19
N GLN A 93 -1.28 3.12 -4.97
CA GLN A 93 -1.08 2.40 -6.22
C GLN A 93 0.02 1.37 -6.03
N VAL A 94 -0.31 0.12 -6.27
CA VAL A 94 0.60 -1.00 -6.11
C VAL A 94 0.85 -1.61 -7.47
N THR A 95 2.12 -1.68 -7.85
CA THR A 95 2.53 -2.25 -9.12
C THR A 95 3.03 -3.67 -8.89
N THR A 96 2.63 -4.59 -9.73
CA THR A 96 3.03 -5.99 -9.60
C THR A 96 3.37 -6.58 -10.97
N ALA A 97 4.30 -7.54 -10.97
CA ALA A 97 4.61 -8.32 -12.17
C ALA A 97 3.72 -9.56 -12.28
N GLN A 98 2.89 -9.82 -11.28
CA GLN A 98 1.99 -10.97 -11.29
C GLN A 98 0.79 -10.72 -12.20
N ASN A 99 0.08 -11.78 -12.53
CA ASN A 99 -1.09 -11.70 -13.40
C ASN A 99 -2.25 -11.00 -12.67
N ILE A 100 -2.70 -9.89 -13.22
CA ILE A 100 -3.70 -9.05 -12.59
C ILE A 100 -5.04 -9.78 -12.44
N ASP A 101 -5.45 -10.52 -13.47
CA ASP A 101 -6.73 -11.22 -13.43
C ASP A 101 -6.73 -12.33 -12.39
N GLU A 102 -5.61 -13.03 -12.24
CA GLU A 102 -5.48 -14.08 -11.24
C GLU A 102 -5.52 -13.52 -9.82
N ILE A 103 -4.85 -12.38 -9.61
CA ILE A 103 -4.88 -11.74 -8.30
C ILE A 103 -6.30 -11.31 -7.96
N ALA A 104 -6.99 -10.68 -8.91
CA ALA A 104 -8.37 -10.24 -8.70
C ALA A 104 -9.27 -11.43 -8.39
N ALA A 105 -9.11 -12.53 -9.13
CA ALA A 105 -9.91 -13.73 -8.90
C ALA A 105 -9.67 -14.31 -7.51
N ARG A 106 -8.40 -14.34 -7.08
CA ARG A 106 -8.06 -14.85 -5.75
C ARG A 106 -8.64 -13.97 -4.65
N ILE A 107 -8.58 -12.66 -4.82
CA ILE A 107 -9.16 -11.74 -3.84
C ILE A 107 -10.66 -11.98 -3.70
N LYS A 108 -11.37 -12.12 -4.83
CA LYS A 108 -12.81 -12.39 -4.78
C LYS A 108 -13.12 -13.74 -4.15
N ALA A 109 -12.28 -14.75 -4.42
CA ALA A 109 -12.46 -16.07 -3.83
C ALA A 109 -12.29 -16.04 -2.31
N GLN A 110 -11.50 -15.11 -1.80
CA GLN A 110 -11.28 -14.92 -0.36
C GLN A 110 -12.31 -13.98 0.27
N GLY A 111 -13.33 -13.60 -0.47
CA GLY A 111 -14.39 -12.75 0.05
C GLY A 111 -14.19 -11.25 -0.18
N GLY A 112 -13.16 -10.87 -0.92
CA GLY A 112 -12.95 -9.47 -1.24
C GLY A 112 -13.91 -8.96 -2.29
N VAL A 113 -14.22 -7.67 -2.24
CA VAL A 113 -15.12 -7.02 -3.18
C VAL A 113 -14.31 -5.99 -3.95
N LEU A 114 -14.33 -6.08 -5.26
CA LEU A 114 -13.61 -5.12 -6.09
C LEU A 114 -14.47 -3.90 -6.36
N GLU A 115 -13.86 -2.74 -6.32
CA GLU A 115 -14.50 -1.50 -6.71
C GLU A 115 -14.62 -1.43 -8.23
N SER A 116 -13.60 -1.92 -8.95
CA SER A 116 -13.65 -2.07 -10.39
C SER A 116 -12.92 -3.34 -10.79
N GLU A 117 -13.43 -4.02 -11.80
CA GLU A 117 -12.81 -5.24 -12.32
C GLU A 117 -11.55 -4.92 -13.13
N PRO A 118 -10.68 -5.91 -13.33
CA PRO A 118 -9.51 -5.70 -14.18
C PRO A 118 -9.88 -5.18 -15.55
N MET A 119 -9.18 -4.12 -15.97
CA MET A 119 -9.38 -3.56 -17.29
C MET A 119 -8.10 -2.92 -17.78
N ASP A 120 -7.99 -2.78 -19.09
CA ASP A 120 -6.86 -2.12 -19.72
C ASP A 120 -7.12 -0.62 -19.77
N TYR A 121 -6.14 0.15 -19.36
CA TYR A 121 -6.21 1.61 -19.39
C TYR A 121 -5.40 2.16 -20.55
N PRO A 122 -5.81 3.31 -21.11
CA PRO A 122 -5.13 3.88 -22.29
C PRO A 122 -3.66 4.19 -22.06
N TRP A 123 -3.25 4.39 -20.80
CA TRP A 123 -1.85 4.72 -20.50
C TRP A 123 -0.97 3.49 -20.31
N GLY A 124 -1.44 2.32 -20.71
CA GLY A 124 -0.56 1.17 -20.87
C GLY A 124 -0.47 0.23 -19.68
N VAL A 125 -1.44 0.27 -18.77
CA VAL A 125 -1.50 -0.66 -17.65
C VAL A 125 -2.82 -1.39 -17.63
N ARG A 126 -2.81 -2.58 -17.04
CA ARG A 126 -4.03 -3.29 -16.68
C ARG A 126 -4.16 -3.26 -15.18
N ALA A 127 -5.33 -2.89 -14.67
CA ALA A 127 -5.49 -2.63 -13.25
C ALA A 127 -6.91 -2.91 -12.77
N PHE A 128 -7.04 -3.08 -11.45
CA PHE A 128 -8.34 -3.11 -10.78
C PHE A 128 -8.23 -2.33 -9.48
N ARG A 129 -9.37 -2.02 -8.88
CA ARG A 129 -9.43 -1.22 -7.65
C ARG A 129 -10.26 -1.90 -6.59
N LEU A 130 -9.87 -1.69 -5.34
CA LEU A 130 -10.67 -2.13 -4.21
C LEU A 130 -10.40 -1.21 -3.03
N GLN A 131 -11.27 -1.29 -2.03
CA GLN A 131 -11.10 -0.54 -0.80
C GLN A 131 -10.91 -1.50 0.36
N ASP A 132 -10.10 -1.08 1.33
CA ASP A 132 -9.97 -1.84 2.56
C ASP A 132 -11.19 -1.58 3.46
N PRO A 133 -11.30 -2.27 4.62
CA PRO A 133 -12.47 -2.10 5.49
C PRO A 133 -12.70 -0.67 5.97
N ASP A 134 -11.67 0.17 5.98
CA ASP A 134 -11.78 1.57 6.43
C ASP A 134 -12.01 2.55 5.29
N GLY A 135 -12.00 2.09 4.05
CA GLY A 135 -12.21 2.94 2.90
C GLY A 135 -10.92 3.42 2.22
N PHE A 136 -9.77 2.91 2.63
CA PHE A 136 -8.53 3.21 1.94
C PHE A 136 -8.51 2.48 0.59
N ARG A 137 -8.34 3.25 -0.48
CA ARG A 137 -8.44 2.71 -1.84
C ARG A 137 -7.08 2.25 -2.35
N PHE A 138 -7.09 1.08 -2.96
CA PHE A 138 -5.92 0.53 -3.64
C PHE A 138 -6.22 0.37 -5.12
N THR A 139 -5.25 0.75 -5.94
CA THR A 139 -5.23 0.40 -7.36
C THR A 139 -4.08 -0.57 -7.55
N ILE A 140 -4.38 -1.77 -8.04
CA ILE A 140 -3.37 -2.81 -8.26
C ILE A 140 -3.21 -2.97 -9.76
N SER A 141 -1.99 -2.74 -10.25
CA SER A 141 -1.75 -2.62 -11.68
C SER A 141 -0.49 -3.34 -12.12
N THR A 142 -0.46 -3.64 -13.40
CA THR A 142 0.77 -4.08 -14.06
C THR A 142 1.76 -2.93 -14.10
N GLU A 143 3.01 -3.29 -14.38
CA GLU A 143 4.02 -2.29 -14.68
C GLU A 143 3.65 -1.57 -15.98
N ARG A 144 3.99 -0.29 -16.04
CA ARG A 144 3.72 0.49 -17.22
C ARG A 144 4.68 0.06 -18.33
N LYS A 145 4.12 -0.24 -19.49
CA LYS A 145 4.95 -0.58 -20.64
C LYS A 145 5.66 0.66 -21.17
N PRO A 146 6.92 0.52 -21.59
CA PRO A 146 7.66 1.65 -22.17
C PRO A 146 7.05 2.12 -23.49
#